data_3db6ccc7e9faddb66d34a932a2723159
#
_entry.id   3db6ccc7e9faddb66d34a932a2723159
#
_cell.length_a   1.000
_cell.length_b   1.000
_cell.length_c   1.000
_cell.angle_alpha   90.00
_cell.angle_beta   90.00
_cell.angle_gamma   90.00
#
_symmetry.space_group_name_H-M   'P 1'
#
loop_
_entity.id
_entity.type
_entity.pdbx_description
1 polymer ?
#
loop_
_entity_poly.entity_id
_entity_poly.type
_entity_poly.pdbx_seq_one_letter_code
_entity_poly.pdbx_strand_id
1 'polypeptide(L)'
;AAQGLTHISSVILDVYERLNELAASGQAVPGLSTGLPDVDAAISGLNKSDLILLAARPGMGKTSFALNLLLHAGKFSGKTVVFFSLEMSREQLCMRLISSEAFVDNKKLVTGKLGEEDWSKIAAASAALNQTQILIDDNPALSVADMNAKCRRVDNLGLVVIDYLQLMTSAGGTTRQGDNRQQVVSDISRALKIMAKVLYVPVLCLS
;
A
#
# COMPACT_ATOMS: atom_id res chain seq x y z
N ALA A 1 -18.25 16.00 -6.76
CA ALA A 1 -18.61 17.27 -6.15
C ALA A 1 -17.52 18.29 -6.44
N ALA A 2 -17.89 19.46 -6.97
CA ALA A 2 -16.95 20.52 -7.27
C ALA A 2 -16.25 20.96 -5.97
N GLN A 3 -14.93 20.90 -5.95
CA GLN A 3 -14.13 21.42 -4.85
C GLN A 3 -14.15 22.95 -4.94
N GLY A 4 -15.13 23.56 -4.27
CA GLY A 4 -15.22 25.01 -4.13
C GLY A 4 -14.57 25.51 -2.85
N LEU A 5 -14.46 26.83 -2.74
CA LEU A 5 -14.07 27.48 -1.49
C LEU A 5 -15.13 27.19 -0.42
N THR A 6 -14.70 26.72 0.74
CA THR A 6 -15.57 26.35 1.85
C THR A 6 -15.29 27.29 3.03
N HIS A 7 -16.34 27.78 3.66
CA HIS A 7 -16.20 28.61 4.84
C HIS A 7 -15.68 27.77 6.02
N ILE A 8 -14.78 28.35 6.80
CA ILE A 8 -14.12 27.63 7.92
C ILE A 8 -15.10 27.03 8.93
N SER A 9 -16.28 27.66 9.11
CA SER A 9 -17.29 27.14 10.05
C SER A 9 -17.77 25.72 9.69
N SER A 10 -17.92 25.41 8.39
CA SER A 10 -18.28 24.05 7.96
C SER A 10 -17.15 23.06 8.23
N VAL A 11 -15.91 23.49 7.99
CA VAL A 11 -14.72 22.68 8.25
C VAL A 11 -14.56 22.39 9.75
N ILE A 12 -14.87 23.37 10.59
CA ILE A 12 -14.82 23.19 12.05
C ILE A 12 -15.81 22.12 12.51
N LEU A 13 -17.01 22.08 11.95
CA LEU A 13 -18.00 21.03 12.28
C LEU A 13 -17.46 19.64 11.92
N ASP A 14 -16.93 19.46 10.72
CA ASP A 14 -16.32 18.22 10.28
C ASP A 14 -15.16 17.78 11.19
N VAL A 15 -14.35 18.75 11.65
CA VAL A 15 -13.25 18.51 12.59
C VAL A 15 -13.78 18.04 13.95
N TYR A 16 -14.82 18.67 14.47
CA TYR A 16 -15.44 18.23 15.74
C TYR A 16 -16.00 16.82 15.66
N GLU A 17 -16.69 16.48 14.58
CA GLU A 17 -17.19 15.13 14.34
C GLU A 17 -16.04 14.12 14.34
N ARG A 18 -14.99 14.41 13.60
CA ARG A 18 -13.79 13.56 13.54
C ARG A 18 -13.10 13.40 14.90
N LEU A 19 -12.99 14.48 15.68
CA LEU A 19 -12.42 14.42 17.03
C LEU A 19 -13.26 13.55 17.96
N ASN A 20 -14.57 13.64 17.87
CA ASN A 20 -15.48 12.80 18.65
C ASN A 20 -15.34 11.31 18.26
N GLU A 21 -15.26 11.01 16.98
CA GLU A 21 -15.02 9.63 16.48
C GLU A 21 -13.69 9.07 16.98
N LEU A 22 -12.61 9.85 16.90
CA LEU A 22 -11.29 9.45 17.37
C LEU A 22 -11.29 9.22 18.89
N ALA A 23 -11.93 10.10 19.65
CA ALA A 23 -12.02 9.96 21.10
C ALA A 23 -12.82 8.72 21.50
N ALA A 24 -13.86 8.39 20.76
CA ALA A 24 -14.71 7.22 21.02
C ALA A 24 -14.11 5.90 20.54
N SER A 25 -13.23 5.92 19.54
CA SER A 25 -12.70 4.71 18.91
C SER A 25 -11.71 3.94 19.79
N GLY A 26 -11.06 4.61 20.74
CA GLY A 26 -10.00 4.03 21.58
C GLY A 26 -8.76 3.58 20.79
N GLN A 27 -8.64 3.99 19.52
CA GLN A 27 -7.48 3.64 18.69
C GLN A 27 -6.22 4.36 19.15
N ALA A 28 -5.09 3.65 19.12
CA ALA A 28 -3.80 4.20 19.53
C ALA A 28 -3.30 5.31 18.57
N VAL A 29 -3.72 5.27 17.31
CA VAL A 29 -3.34 6.24 16.28
C VAL A 29 -4.55 6.60 15.40
N PRO A 30 -4.61 7.85 14.87
CA PRO A 30 -5.74 8.30 14.04
C PRO A 30 -5.78 7.66 12.65
N GLY A 31 -4.65 7.20 12.14
CA GLY A 31 -4.52 6.56 10.83
C GLY A 31 -4.63 5.04 10.89
N LEU A 32 -4.50 4.42 9.72
CA LEU A 32 -4.40 2.98 9.59
C LEU A 32 -3.10 2.50 10.26
N SER A 33 -3.20 1.48 11.12
CA SER A 33 -2.01 0.92 11.79
C SER A 33 -1.10 0.21 10.79
N THR A 34 0.21 0.43 10.94
CA THR A 34 1.24 -0.31 10.21
C THR A 34 1.52 -1.69 10.79
N GLY A 35 1.02 -1.99 12.00
CA GLY A 35 1.37 -3.18 12.75
C GLY A 35 2.70 -3.06 13.50
N LEU A 36 3.37 -1.93 13.39
CA LEU A 36 4.65 -1.63 14.04
C LEU A 36 4.46 -0.42 14.96
N PRO A 37 4.39 -0.62 16.29
CA PRO A 37 4.04 0.45 17.23
C PRO A 37 4.95 1.68 17.16
N ASP A 38 6.25 1.48 16.99
CA ASP A 38 7.21 2.58 16.90
C ASP A 38 7.02 3.42 15.62
N VAL A 39 6.69 2.76 14.51
CA VAL A 39 6.36 3.44 13.24
C VAL A 39 5.05 4.21 13.39
N ASP A 40 4.03 3.58 13.95
CA ASP A 40 2.73 4.19 14.19
C ASP A 40 2.85 5.45 15.08
N ALA A 41 3.67 5.36 16.13
CA ALA A 41 3.95 6.50 17.00
C ALA A 41 4.66 7.64 16.26
N ALA A 42 5.60 7.31 15.38
CA ALA A 42 6.38 8.30 14.63
C ALA A 42 5.57 9.05 13.56
N ILE A 43 4.65 8.36 12.87
CA ILE A 43 3.89 8.91 11.73
C ILE A 43 2.40 9.10 12.00
N SER A 44 1.93 8.75 13.20
CA SER A 44 0.51 8.73 13.57
C SER A 44 -0.35 7.79 12.70
N GLY A 45 0.24 6.66 12.28
CA GLY A 45 -0.36 5.71 11.36
C GLY A 45 -0.37 6.18 9.90
N LEU A 46 -1.02 5.41 9.05
CA LEU A 46 -1.20 5.72 7.63
C LEU A 46 -2.48 6.52 7.45
N ASN A 47 -2.36 7.82 7.29
CA ASN A 47 -3.51 8.72 7.25
C ASN A 47 -4.09 8.84 5.85
N LYS A 48 -5.40 9.05 5.77
CA LYS A 48 -6.12 9.30 4.52
C LYS A 48 -5.53 10.51 3.80
N SER A 49 -5.48 10.44 2.48
CA SER A 49 -4.95 11.48 1.59
C SER A 49 -3.44 11.72 1.68
N ASP A 50 -2.70 10.93 2.45
CA ASP A 50 -1.25 11.04 2.53
C ASP A 50 -0.54 10.16 1.52
N LEU A 51 0.52 10.70 0.93
CA LEU A 51 1.53 9.96 0.19
C LEU A 51 2.71 9.70 1.12
N ILE A 52 3.03 8.43 1.35
CA ILE A 52 4.19 8.02 2.13
C ILE A 52 5.21 7.42 1.16
N LEU A 53 6.40 8.00 1.11
CA LEU A 53 7.52 7.46 0.35
C LEU A 53 8.44 6.68 1.28
N LEU A 54 8.60 5.39 1.00
CA LEU A 54 9.52 4.52 1.72
C LEU A 54 10.76 4.32 0.87
N ALA A 55 11.84 5.00 1.23
CA ALA A 55 13.12 4.88 0.56
C ALA A 55 14.07 3.97 1.36
N ALA A 56 14.74 3.08 0.67
CA ALA A 56 15.78 2.24 1.24
C ALA A 56 16.81 1.88 0.17
N ARG A 57 18.03 1.60 0.62
CA ARG A 57 19.07 1.06 -0.27
C ARG A 57 18.64 -0.33 -0.75
N PRO A 58 19.07 -0.75 -1.95
CA PRO A 58 18.81 -2.10 -2.46
C PRO A 58 19.24 -3.17 -1.44
N GLY A 59 18.41 -4.20 -1.26
CA GLY A 59 18.69 -5.31 -0.34
C GLY A 59 18.37 -5.05 1.14
N MET A 60 17.80 -3.91 1.50
CA MET A 60 17.46 -3.58 2.89
C MET A 60 16.07 -4.07 3.35
N GLY A 61 15.43 -4.94 2.58
CA GLY A 61 14.14 -5.53 2.97
C GLY A 61 12.93 -4.61 2.76
N LYS A 62 13.03 -3.64 1.88
CA LYS A 62 11.97 -2.67 1.56
C LYS A 62 10.66 -3.34 1.14
N THR A 63 10.71 -4.29 0.21
CA THR A 63 9.55 -5.03 -0.25
C THR A 63 8.95 -5.88 0.88
N SER A 64 9.78 -6.53 1.68
CA SER A 64 9.32 -7.32 2.84
C SER A 64 8.59 -6.45 3.87
N PHE A 65 9.10 -5.26 4.13
CA PHE A 65 8.44 -4.29 5.01
C PHE A 65 7.07 -3.88 4.46
N ALA A 66 7.00 -3.54 3.18
CA ALA A 66 5.74 -3.16 2.53
C ALA A 66 4.72 -4.31 2.52
N LEU A 67 5.16 -5.55 2.28
CA LEU A 67 4.29 -6.72 2.34
C LEU A 67 3.76 -6.99 3.74
N ASN A 68 4.56 -6.77 4.78
CA ASN A 68 4.10 -6.86 6.16
C ASN A 68 3.05 -5.81 6.50
N LEU A 69 3.22 -4.58 6.03
CA LEU A 69 2.20 -3.54 6.16
C LEU A 69 0.90 -3.91 5.43
N LEU A 70 1.03 -4.38 4.21
CA LEU A 70 -0.11 -4.83 3.40
C LEU A 70 -0.88 -5.96 4.08
N LEU A 71 -0.16 -6.95 4.60
CA LEU A 71 -0.74 -8.09 5.29
C LEU A 71 -1.46 -7.66 6.58
N HIS A 72 -0.83 -6.82 7.39
CA HIS A 72 -1.43 -6.30 8.61
C HIS A 72 -2.70 -5.50 8.30
N ALA A 73 -2.65 -4.59 7.34
CA ALA A 73 -3.81 -3.81 6.93
C ALA A 73 -4.93 -4.71 6.37
N GLY A 74 -4.60 -5.68 5.54
CA GLY A 74 -5.56 -6.63 4.99
C GLY A 74 -6.25 -7.49 6.04
N LYS A 75 -5.53 -7.90 7.08
CA LYS A 75 -6.06 -8.74 8.16
C LYS A 75 -6.90 -7.95 9.17
N PHE A 76 -6.51 -6.74 9.52
CA PHE A 76 -7.02 -6.06 10.71
C PHE A 76 -7.78 -4.76 10.45
N SER A 77 -7.70 -4.16 9.26
CA SER A 77 -8.37 -2.90 8.97
C SER A 77 -9.85 -3.04 8.61
N GLY A 78 -10.28 -4.22 8.18
CA GLY A 78 -11.59 -4.44 7.58
C GLY A 78 -11.77 -3.76 6.21
N LYS A 79 -10.68 -3.27 5.62
CA LYS A 79 -10.65 -2.54 4.36
C LYS A 79 -10.06 -3.37 3.23
N THR A 80 -10.34 -2.96 1.99
CA THR A 80 -9.67 -3.49 0.80
C THR A 80 -8.33 -2.78 0.63
N VAL A 81 -7.27 -3.55 0.45
CA VAL A 81 -5.91 -3.05 0.23
C VAL A 81 -5.41 -3.49 -1.13
N VAL A 82 -4.75 -2.58 -1.84
CA VAL A 82 -4.30 -2.80 -3.23
C VAL A 82 -2.79 -2.70 -3.28
N PHE A 83 -2.17 -3.64 -3.98
CA PHE A 83 -0.74 -3.65 -4.24
C PHE A 83 -0.47 -3.66 -5.75
N PHE A 84 0.17 -2.61 -6.23
CA PHE A 84 0.70 -2.53 -7.60
C PHE A 84 2.17 -2.92 -7.59
N SER A 85 2.48 -4.04 -8.21
CA SER A 85 3.85 -4.54 -8.34
C SER A 85 4.36 -4.34 -9.76
N LEU A 86 5.37 -3.51 -9.91
CA LEU A 86 6.02 -3.24 -11.20
C LEU A 86 7.24 -4.14 -11.43
N GLU A 87 7.70 -4.85 -10.41
CA GLU A 87 8.88 -5.69 -10.46
C GLU A 87 8.56 -7.18 -10.30
N MET A 88 7.80 -7.54 -9.27
CA MET A 88 7.52 -8.94 -8.94
C MET A 88 6.19 -9.40 -9.51
N SER A 89 6.10 -10.68 -9.90
CA SER A 89 4.84 -11.30 -10.30
C SER A 89 3.89 -11.51 -9.11
N ARG A 90 2.60 -11.66 -9.41
CA ARG A 90 1.56 -11.98 -8.40
C ARG A 90 1.88 -13.24 -7.61
N GLU A 91 2.36 -14.27 -8.29
CA GLU A 91 2.73 -15.54 -7.68
C GLU A 91 3.89 -15.38 -6.71
N GLN A 92 4.93 -14.63 -7.07
CA GLN A 92 6.06 -14.34 -6.19
C GLN A 92 5.64 -13.57 -4.94
N LEU A 93 4.76 -12.57 -5.10
CA LEU A 93 4.21 -11.81 -3.97
C LEU A 93 3.35 -12.70 -3.07
N CYS A 94 2.48 -13.52 -3.65
CA CYS A 94 1.64 -14.45 -2.90
C CYS A 94 2.48 -15.46 -2.11
N MET A 95 3.54 -16.01 -2.70
CA MET A 95 4.47 -16.88 -1.99
C MET A 95 5.12 -16.18 -0.79
N ARG A 96 5.51 -14.93 -0.93
CA ARG A 96 6.07 -14.15 0.19
C ARG A 96 5.04 -13.88 1.28
N LEU A 97 3.79 -13.58 0.93
CA LEU A 97 2.72 -13.40 1.89
C LEU A 97 2.41 -14.71 2.65
N ILE A 98 2.36 -15.82 1.94
CA ILE A 98 2.19 -17.16 2.56
C ILE A 98 3.36 -17.48 3.49
N SER A 99 4.60 -17.25 3.04
CA SER A 99 5.81 -17.45 3.83
C SER A 99 5.76 -16.67 5.15
N SER A 100 5.37 -15.40 5.06
CA SER A 100 5.26 -14.52 6.22
C SER A 100 4.15 -14.97 7.17
N GLU A 101 2.98 -15.31 6.67
CA GLU A 101 1.84 -15.73 7.47
C GLU A 101 2.02 -17.13 8.08
N ALA A 102 2.61 -18.05 7.33
CA ALA A 102 2.84 -19.44 7.75
C ALA A 102 4.10 -19.64 8.60
N PHE A 103 5.00 -18.66 8.65
CA PHE A 103 6.34 -18.82 9.23
C PHE A 103 7.13 -19.98 8.59
N VAL A 104 6.99 -20.14 7.28
CA VAL A 104 7.73 -21.10 6.46
C VAL A 104 8.70 -20.35 5.58
N ASP A 105 9.95 -20.80 5.52
CA ASP A 105 10.99 -20.15 4.71
C ASP A 105 10.57 -20.09 3.24
N ASN A 106 10.68 -18.89 2.64
CA ASN A 106 10.33 -18.67 1.24
C ASN A 106 11.11 -19.57 0.28
N LYS A 107 12.35 -19.94 0.62
CA LYS A 107 13.12 -20.90 -0.18
C LYS A 107 12.47 -22.27 -0.28
N LYS A 108 11.83 -22.72 0.79
CA LYS A 108 11.04 -23.97 0.78
C LYS A 108 9.85 -23.89 -0.17
N LEU A 109 9.15 -22.76 -0.18
CA LEU A 109 8.03 -22.53 -1.08
C LEU A 109 8.47 -22.50 -2.55
N VAL A 110 9.53 -21.78 -2.84
CA VAL A 110 10.08 -21.64 -4.21
C VAL A 110 10.58 -22.97 -4.75
N THR A 111 11.20 -23.80 -3.91
CA THR A 111 11.76 -25.11 -4.32
C THR A 111 10.77 -26.26 -4.20
N GLY A 112 9.63 -26.05 -3.53
CA GLY A 112 8.65 -27.11 -3.27
C GLY A 112 9.13 -28.18 -2.28
N LYS A 113 10.22 -27.96 -1.59
CA LYS A 113 10.79 -28.90 -0.58
C LYS A 113 10.06 -28.70 0.75
N LEU A 114 8.85 -29.24 0.85
CA LEU A 114 7.93 -29.06 1.97
C LEU A 114 7.65 -30.39 2.66
N GLY A 115 7.74 -30.38 4.00
CA GLY A 115 7.27 -31.49 4.83
C GLY A 115 5.78 -31.37 5.17
N GLU A 116 5.23 -32.38 5.83
CA GLU A 116 3.81 -32.40 6.22
C GLU A 116 3.43 -31.22 7.12
N GLU A 117 4.30 -30.86 8.06
CA GLU A 117 4.11 -29.70 8.94
C GLU A 117 4.07 -28.39 8.15
N ASP A 118 4.96 -28.24 7.16
CA ASP A 118 5.00 -27.06 6.30
C ASP A 118 3.68 -26.94 5.51
N TRP A 119 3.18 -28.03 4.93
CA TRP A 119 1.91 -28.07 4.22
C TRP A 119 0.73 -27.66 5.11
N SER A 120 0.72 -28.13 6.35
CA SER A 120 -0.30 -27.78 7.34
C SER A 120 -0.30 -26.27 7.65
N LYS A 121 0.88 -25.70 7.86
CA LYS A 121 1.06 -24.25 8.08
C LYS A 121 0.64 -23.42 6.87
N ILE A 122 1.00 -23.88 5.66
CA ILE A 122 0.62 -23.22 4.40
C ILE A 122 -0.90 -23.24 4.21
N ALA A 123 -1.55 -24.36 4.50
CA ALA A 123 -3.00 -24.46 4.42
C ALA A 123 -3.71 -23.48 5.37
N ALA A 124 -3.25 -23.37 6.61
CA ALA A 124 -3.78 -22.43 7.59
C ALA A 124 -3.54 -20.96 7.18
N ALA A 125 -2.35 -20.66 6.68
CA ALA A 125 -2.01 -19.34 6.17
C ALA A 125 -2.86 -18.94 4.95
N SER A 126 -3.06 -19.88 4.03
CA SER A 126 -3.90 -19.69 2.84
C SER A 126 -5.35 -19.40 3.22
N ALA A 127 -5.89 -20.13 4.21
CA ALA A 127 -7.23 -19.88 4.72
C ALA A 127 -7.35 -18.47 5.33
N ALA A 128 -6.36 -18.03 6.11
CA ALA A 128 -6.33 -16.67 6.67
C ALA A 128 -6.24 -15.59 5.58
N LEU A 129 -5.39 -15.78 4.57
CA LEU A 129 -5.25 -14.84 3.46
C LEU A 129 -6.51 -14.76 2.60
N ASN A 130 -7.22 -15.86 2.39
CA ASN A 130 -8.49 -15.89 1.66
C ASN A 130 -9.60 -15.07 2.33
N GLN A 131 -9.50 -14.80 3.63
CA GLN A 131 -10.43 -13.93 4.35
C GLN A 131 -10.12 -12.44 4.19
N THR A 132 -8.94 -12.12 3.67
CA THR A 132 -8.54 -10.72 3.45
C THR A 132 -9.04 -10.19 2.12
N GLN A 133 -9.16 -8.87 2.01
CA GLN A 133 -9.43 -8.17 0.76
C GLN A 133 -8.16 -7.54 0.21
N ILE A 134 -7.15 -8.37 -0.06
CA ILE A 134 -5.90 -7.98 -0.69
C ILE A 134 -6.00 -8.20 -2.19
N LEU A 135 -5.86 -7.12 -2.96
CA LEU A 135 -5.88 -7.13 -4.43
C LEU A 135 -4.48 -6.82 -4.96
N ILE A 136 -4.01 -7.60 -5.91
CA ILE A 136 -2.66 -7.46 -6.49
C ILE A 136 -2.78 -7.26 -8.00
N ASP A 137 -2.06 -6.27 -8.52
CA ASP A 137 -1.87 -6.04 -9.94
C ASP A 137 -0.37 -6.02 -10.25
N ASP A 138 0.09 -6.90 -11.13
CA ASP A 138 1.50 -7.04 -11.50
C ASP A 138 1.80 -6.56 -12.92
N ASN A 139 0.93 -5.76 -13.51
CA ASN A 139 1.19 -5.15 -14.80
C ASN A 139 2.29 -4.08 -14.69
N PRO A 140 3.47 -4.29 -15.32
CA PRO A 140 4.60 -3.38 -15.19
C PRO A 140 4.43 -2.07 -15.98
N ALA A 141 3.42 -1.99 -16.83
CA ALA A 141 3.20 -0.85 -17.75
C ALA A 141 2.15 0.15 -17.23
N LEU A 142 1.68 0.02 -15.98
CA LEU A 142 0.68 0.92 -15.42
C LEU A 142 1.23 2.33 -15.19
N SER A 143 0.48 3.32 -15.68
CA SER A 143 0.64 4.73 -15.31
C SER A 143 -0.12 5.04 -14.01
N VAL A 144 0.15 6.21 -13.41
CA VAL A 144 -0.61 6.69 -12.24
C VAL A 144 -2.10 6.85 -12.59
N ALA A 145 -2.41 7.31 -13.81
CA ALA A 145 -3.78 7.44 -14.28
C ALA A 145 -4.50 6.08 -14.34
N ASP A 146 -3.82 5.04 -14.81
CA ASP A 146 -4.35 3.66 -14.83
C ASP A 146 -4.62 3.14 -13.42
N MET A 147 -3.68 3.35 -12.50
CA MET A 147 -3.81 2.96 -11.09
C MET A 147 -5.01 3.65 -10.44
N ASN A 148 -5.15 4.96 -10.66
CA ASN A 148 -6.28 5.74 -10.16
C ASN A 148 -7.63 5.24 -10.71
N ALA A 149 -7.70 4.96 -12.01
CA ALA A 149 -8.90 4.43 -12.63
C ALA A 149 -9.30 3.06 -12.08
N LYS A 150 -8.33 2.19 -11.83
CA LYS A 150 -8.56 0.87 -11.21
C LYS A 150 -9.03 1.00 -9.77
N CYS A 151 -8.37 1.85 -8.98
CA CYS A 151 -8.70 2.05 -7.57
C CYS A 151 -10.08 2.69 -7.36
N ARG A 152 -10.56 3.52 -8.28
CA ARG A 152 -11.91 4.11 -8.21
C ARG A 152 -13.04 3.08 -8.26
N ARG A 153 -12.75 1.90 -8.80
CA ARG A 153 -13.71 0.79 -8.90
C ARG A 153 -13.66 -0.17 -7.72
N VAL A 154 -12.75 0.06 -6.80
CA VAL A 154 -12.56 -0.79 -5.62
C VAL A 154 -13.45 -0.28 -4.49
N ASP A 155 -14.29 -1.15 -3.99
CA ASP A 155 -15.15 -0.85 -2.84
C ASP A 155 -14.35 -0.92 -1.54
N ASN A 156 -14.64 -0.01 -0.63
CA ASN A 156 -14.06 0.03 0.71
C ASN A 156 -12.52 0.09 0.72
N LEU A 157 -11.94 0.82 -0.22
CA LEU A 157 -10.49 0.99 -0.34
C LEU A 157 -9.91 1.66 0.90
N GLY A 158 -8.84 1.09 1.46
CA GLY A 158 -8.18 1.58 2.67
C GLY A 158 -6.71 1.89 2.53
N LEU A 159 -6.02 1.28 1.57
CA LEU A 159 -4.58 1.45 1.35
C LEU A 159 -4.21 1.08 -0.08
N VAL A 160 -3.30 1.85 -0.66
CA VAL A 160 -2.65 1.54 -1.94
C VAL A 160 -1.15 1.48 -1.72
N VAL A 161 -0.52 0.39 -2.13
CA VAL A 161 0.94 0.19 -2.08
C VAL A 161 1.47 0.03 -3.50
N ILE A 162 2.55 0.73 -3.82
CA ILE A 162 3.20 0.71 -5.14
C ILE A 162 4.67 0.34 -4.97
N ASP A 163 5.11 -0.71 -5.63
CA ASP A 163 6.50 -1.15 -5.68
C ASP A 163 6.96 -1.22 -7.15
N TYR A 164 7.80 -0.39 -7.60
CA TYR A 164 8.45 0.75 -6.98
C TYR A 164 8.59 1.90 -7.99
N LEU A 165 8.74 3.11 -7.49
CA LEU A 165 8.65 4.37 -8.24
C LEU A 165 9.58 4.47 -9.45
N GLN A 166 10.81 3.98 -9.36
CA GLN A 166 11.82 4.11 -10.43
C GLN A 166 11.45 3.34 -11.71
N LEU A 167 10.68 2.27 -11.60
CA LEU A 167 10.20 1.51 -12.77
C LEU A 167 9.11 2.27 -13.54
N MET A 168 8.32 3.09 -12.86
CA MET A 168 7.33 3.96 -13.52
C MET A 168 7.98 4.99 -14.42
N THR A 169 9.17 5.47 -14.07
CA THR A 169 9.93 6.44 -14.88
C THR A 169 10.49 5.81 -16.15
N SER A 170 10.73 4.49 -16.15
CA SER A 170 11.25 3.74 -17.29
C SER A 170 10.16 3.30 -18.26
N ALA A 171 8.94 3.04 -17.76
CA ALA A 171 7.80 2.58 -18.55
C ALA A 171 7.12 3.69 -19.36
N GLY A 172 7.31 4.95 -18.99
CA GLY A 172 6.79 6.11 -19.72
C GLY A 172 7.62 6.49 -20.95
N GLY A 173 7.97 5.49 -21.79
CA GLY A 173 8.84 5.61 -22.93
C GLY A 173 8.52 6.75 -23.88
N THR A 174 9.12 7.87 -23.67
CA THR A 174 9.64 8.88 -24.60
C THR A 174 10.25 10.01 -23.78
N THR A 175 11.22 9.68 -22.94
CA THR A 175 12.11 10.72 -22.44
C THR A 175 12.98 11.16 -23.60
N ARG A 176 12.72 12.36 -24.12
CA ARG A 176 13.72 13.07 -24.90
C ARG A 176 15.01 13.10 -24.10
N GLN A 177 16.12 12.74 -24.72
CA GLN A 177 17.45 12.87 -24.15
C GLN A 177 17.58 14.30 -23.58
N GLY A 178 17.60 14.43 -22.24
CA GLY A 178 17.74 15.73 -21.58
C GLY A 178 16.75 16.02 -20.44
N ASP A 179 15.67 15.28 -20.32
CA ASP A 179 14.76 15.47 -19.19
C ASP A 179 15.42 14.97 -17.89
N ASN A 180 15.53 15.88 -16.94
CA ASN A 180 16.13 15.60 -15.65
C ASN A 180 15.33 14.49 -14.96
N ARG A 181 15.98 13.36 -14.68
CA ARG A 181 15.38 12.22 -13.97
C ARG A 181 14.67 12.65 -12.67
N GLN A 182 15.19 13.67 -12.01
CA GLN A 182 14.58 14.25 -10.81
C GLN A 182 13.23 14.90 -11.13
N GLN A 183 13.09 15.55 -12.28
CA GLN A 183 11.83 16.17 -12.70
C GLN A 183 10.75 15.10 -12.94
N VAL A 184 11.09 14.00 -13.59
CA VAL A 184 10.15 12.89 -13.85
C VAL A 184 9.69 12.25 -12.54
N VAL A 185 10.60 11.99 -11.60
CA VAL A 185 10.26 11.45 -10.27
C VAL A 185 9.36 12.44 -9.51
N SER A 186 9.66 13.73 -9.58
CA SER A 186 8.86 14.79 -8.94
C SER A 186 7.43 14.84 -9.51
N ASP A 187 7.28 14.71 -10.83
CA ASP A 187 5.97 14.73 -11.51
C ASP A 187 5.13 13.51 -11.13
N ILE A 188 5.75 12.33 -11.04
CA ILE A 188 5.07 11.10 -10.60
C ILE A 188 4.66 11.20 -9.14
N SER A 189 5.53 11.69 -8.26
CA SER A 189 5.21 11.89 -6.84
C SER A 189 4.04 12.85 -6.66
N ARG A 190 3.98 13.92 -7.45
CA ARG A 190 2.85 14.86 -7.46
C ARG A 190 1.56 14.17 -7.91
N ALA A 191 1.60 13.38 -8.98
CA ALA A 191 0.45 12.64 -9.47
C ALA A 191 -0.06 11.63 -8.43
N LEU A 192 0.84 10.94 -7.72
CA LEU A 192 0.50 10.01 -6.64
C LEU A 192 -0.12 10.75 -5.44
N LYS A 193 0.37 11.94 -5.10
CA LYS A 193 -0.23 12.76 -4.04
C LYS A 193 -1.64 13.19 -4.39
N ILE A 194 -1.88 13.59 -5.64
CA ILE A 194 -3.22 13.92 -6.14
C ILE A 194 -4.12 12.69 -6.07
N MET A 195 -3.62 11.52 -6.47
CA MET A 195 -4.36 10.26 -6.38
C MET A 195 -4.77 9.94 -4.94
N ALA A 196 -3.86 10.08 -3.97
CA ALA A 196 -4.15 9.88 -2.56
C ALA A 196 -5.26 10.80 -2.06
N LYS A 197 -5.27 12.06 -2.47
CA LYS A 197 -6.33 13.03 -2.14
C LYS A 197 -7.65 12.68 -2.79
N VAL A 198 -7.65 12.33 -4.08
CA VAL A 198 -8.88 12.00 -4.83
C VAL A 198 -9.52 10.74 -4.29
N LEU A 199 -8.74 9.70 -4.00
CA LEU A 199 -9.21 8.43 -3.45
C LEU A 199 -9.50 8.51 -1.95
N TYR A 200 -8.99 9.52 -1.28
CA TYR A 200 -9.10 9.69 0.17
C TYR A 200 -8.59 8.48 0.95
N VAL A 201 -7.43 7.98 0.56
CA VAL A 201 -6.73 6.86 1.18
C VAL A 201 -5.23 7.13 1.25
N PRO A 202 -4.49 6.50 2.17
CA PRO A 202 -3.04 6.54 2.15
C PRO A 202 -2.49 5.78 0.94
N VAL A 203 -1.48 6.36 0.31
CA VAL A 203 -0.69 5.73 -0.75
C VAL A 203 0.73 5.58 -0.27
N LEU A 204 1.22 4.35 -0.19
CA LEU A 204 2.59 4.01 0.15
C LEU A 204 3.34 3.65 -1.14
N CYS A 205 4.35 4.41 -1.49
CA CYS A 205 5.19 4.17 -2.65
C CYS A 205 6.62 3.83 -2.22
N LEU A 206 7.12 2.72 -2.71
CA LEU A 206 8.50 2.29 -2.49
C LEU A 206 9.43 2.95 -3.50
N SER A 207 10.59 3.35 -3.02
CA SER A 207 11.57 4.07 -3.82
C SER A 207 12.98 3.51 -3.63
#